data_b079936aa764c66fdce5d1b6d4b2d8f0
#
_entry.id   b079936aa764c66fdce5d1b6d4b2d8f0
#
_cell.length_a   1.000
_cell.length_b   1.000
_cell.length_c   1.000
_cell.angle_alpha   90.00
_cell.angle_beta   90.00
_cell.angle_gamma   90.00
#
_symmetry.space_group_name_H-M   'P 1'
#
loop_
_entity.id
_entity.type
_entity.pdbx_description
1 polymer ?
#
loop_
_entity_poly.entity_id
_entity_poly.type
_entity_poly.pdbx_seq_one_letter_code
_entity_poly.pdbx_strand_id
1 'polypeptide(L)'
;MATNREYSSDLKPWLDTASAHGDLIAAKALVYDPCGFTCSQPVPEAEGAAYAAHEFTLDGLSIRFRAAKTTPTKAGQFVTVWKRSPAGPIQPFDATDPVDLFIISTRNHHHFGQFVFPMDALREHGVVSANGSGGKRAFRVYPPWVITTNRQAGSAQAWQVDFFLHLRQDGPFDLARAQELYHPQNGAGTTPRPASRSLDRRSPTITNDHSE
;
A
#
# COMPACT_ATOMS: atom_id res chain seq x y z
N MET A 1 17.11 34.64 -9.01
CA MET A 1 15.65 34.77 -9.06
C MET A 1 15.08 33.40 -8.83
N ALA A 2 14.61 33.11 -7.64
CA ALA A 2 13.99 31.84 -7.27
C ALA A 2 12.53 31.86 -7.71
N THR A 3 12.17 31.01 -8.65
CA THR A 3 10.79 30.81 -9.09
C THR A 3 10.00 30.14 -7.97
N ASN A 4 9.14 30.92 -7.36
CA ASN A 4 8.13 30.46 -6.41
C ASN A 4 7.18 29.52 -7.17
N ARG A 5 7.30 28.21 -6.97
CA ARG A 5 6.33 27.24 -7.48
C ARG A 5 5.08 27.42 -6.62
N GLU A 6 4.06 28.02 -7.18
CA GLU A 6 2.72 28.04 -6.58
C GLU A 6 2.31 26.58 -6.31
N TYR A 7 2.17 26.24 -5.03
CA TYR A 7 1.59 24.97 -4.60
C TYR A 7 0.13 24.99 -5.06
N SER A 8 -0.18 24.10 -6.01
CA SER A 8 -1.53 23.93 -6.51
C SER A 8 -2.49 23.56 -5.38
N SER A 9 -3.56 24.34 -5.23
CA SER A 9 -4.58 24.23 -4.18
C SER A 9 -5.53 23.04 -4.38
N ASP A 10 -5.19 22.06 -5.21
CA ASP A 10 -6.05 20.94 -5.58
C ASP A 10 -5.90 19.70 -4.69
N LEU A 11 -5.08 19.76 -3.62
CA LEU A 11 -4.96 18.70 -2.65
C LEU A 11 -6.25 18.64 -1.81
N LYS A 12 -7.20 17.79 -2.23
CA LYS A 12 -8.45 17.59 -1.49
C LYS A 12 -8.17 17.00 -0.11
N PRO A 13 -8.56 17.66 0.98
CA PRO A 13 -8.48 17.05 2.29
C PRO A 13 -9.39 15.83 2.33
N TRP A 14 -8.97 14.80 3.06
CA TRP A 14 -9.85 13.68 3.34
C TRP A 14 -11.04 14.16 4.17
N LEU A 15 -12.24 13.92 3.68
CA LEU A 15 -13.48 14.42 4.30
C LEU A 15 -13.78 13.71 5.62
N ASP A 16 -13.44 12.42 5.70
CA ASP A 16 -13.56 11.61 6.90
C ASP A 16 -12.19 11.14 7.38
N THR A 17 -11.63 11.89 8.32
CA THR A 17 -10.39 11.50 9.01
C THR A 17 -10.67 10.59 10.21
N ALA A 18 -11.91 10.49 10.68
CA ALA A 18 -12.26 9.68 11.84
C ALA A 18 -12.17 8.17 11.55
N SER A 19 -12.40 7.77 10.31
CA SER A 19 -12.27 6.37 9.87
C SER A 19 -10.85 5.99 9.46
N ALA A 20 -9.95 6.95 9.21
CA ALA A 20 -8.58 6.69 8.80
C ALA A 20 -7.65 6.46 10.00
N HIS A 21 -6.74 5.49 9.89
CA HIS A 21 -5.73 5.26 10.93
C HIS A 21 -4.77 6.46 11.08
N GLY A 22 -4.38 6.79 12.32
CA GLY A 22 -3.52 7.94 12.61
C GLY A 22 -2.20 7.96 11.83
N ASP A 23 -1.58 6.79 11.58
CA ASP A 23 -0.37 6.71 10.76
C ASP A 23 -0.61 7.05 9.29
N LEU A 24 -1.80 6.78 8.77
CA LEU A 24 -2.16 7.13 7.41
C LEU A 24 -2.37 8.64 7.27
N ILE A 25 -3.03 9.25 8.26
CA ILE A 25 -3.19 10.71 8.35
C ILE A 25 -1.82 11.40 8.46
N ALA A 26 -0.94 10.86 9.32
CA ALA A 26 0.42 11.38 9.47
C ALA A 26 1.23 11.27 8.18
N ALA A 27 1.13 10.14 7.47
CA ALA A 27 1.80 9.95 6.19
C ALA A 27 1.30 10.91 5.12
N LYS A 28 -0.01 11.19 5.10
CA LYS A 28 -0.58 12.20 4.19
C LYS A 28 0.07 13.56 4.43
N ALA A 29 0.10 14.02 5.67
CA ALA A 29 0.65 15.33 6.03
C ALA A 29 2.18 15.43 5.83
N LEU A 30 2.92 14.34 6.09
CA LEU A 30 4.39 14.33 6.06
C LEU A 30 4.96 13.98 4.68
N VAL A 31 4.20 13.26 3.85
CA VAL A 31 4.69 12.73 2.56
C VAL A 31 3.78 13.10 1.41
N TYR A 32 2.50 12.67 1.44
CA TYR A 32 1.67 12.72 0.24
C TYR A 32 1.39 14.16 -0.18
N ASP A 33 1.01 15.03 0.76
CA ASP A 33 0.75 16.44 0.48
C ASP A 33 2.03 17.20 0.10
N PRO A 34 3.17 17.06 0.82
CA PRO A 34 4.43 17.70 0.42
C PRO A 34 4.97 17.23 -0.93
N CYS A 35 4.71 15.96 -1.32
CA CYS A 35 5.07 15.44 -2.63
C CYS A 35 4.11 15.87 -3.75
N GLY A 36 2.95 16.44 -3.41
CA GLY A 36 1.90 16.79 -4.37
C GLY A 36 1.14 15.57 -4.89
N PHE A 37 1.14 14.44 -4.16
CA PHE A 37 0.43 13.23 -4.58
C PHE A 37 -1.08 13.38 -4.41
N THR A 38 -1.83 12.99 -5.43
CA THR A 38 -3.30 12.97 -5.38
C THR A 38 -3.78 11.66 -4.76
N CYS A 39 -4.44 11.74 -3.59
CA CYS A 39 -4.94 10.58 -2.88
C CYS A 39 -6.46 10.56 -2.83
N SER A 40 -7.08 9.41 -3.10
CA SER A 40 -8.49 9.22 -2.79
C SER A 40 -8.72 9.11 -1.28
N GLN A 41 -9.98 9.26 -0.84
CA GLN A 41 -10.36 8.96 0.54
C GLN A 41 -10.03 7.49 0.86
N PRO A 42 -9.29 7.19 1.95
CA PRO A 42 -9.06 5.82 2.37
C PRO A 42 -10.36 5.14 2.81
N VAL A 43 -10.56 3.91 2.36
CA VAL A 43 -11.70 3.09 2.73
C VAL A 43 -11.21 1.93 3.60
N PRO A 44 -11.74 1.75 4.82
CA PRO A 44 -11.42 0.58 5.63
C PRO A 44 -11.80 -0.70 4.89
N GLU A 45 -10.91 -1.68 4.88
CA GLU A 45 -11.27 -3.01 4.38
C GLU A 45 -12.17 -3.71 5.40
N ALA A 46 -13.11 -4.51 4.91
CA ALA A 46 -14.06 -5.26 5.76
C ALA A 46 -13.35 -6.14 6.79
N GLU A 47 -12.13 -6.55 6.47
CA GLU A 47 -11.32 -7.41 7.32
C GLU A 47 -9.91 -6.81 7.52
N GLY A 48 -9.23 -7.25 8.58
CA GLY A 48 -7.89 -6.72 8.88
C GLY A 48 -7.88 -5.43 9.70
N ALA A 49 -9.01 -5.02 10.31
CA ALA A 49 -9.10 -3.83 11.17
C ALA A 49 -8.03 -3.81 12.27
N ALA A 50 -7.64 -4.99 12.80
CA ALA A 50 -6.55 -5.09 13.77
C ALA A 50 -5.20 -4.56 13.26
N TYR A 51 -5.00 -4.50 11.95
CA TYR A 51 -3.81 -3.97 11.28
C TYR A 51 -4.13 -2.71 10.45
N ALA A 52 -5.19 -2.02 10.82
CA ALA A 52 -5.64 -0.81 10.13
C ALA A 52 -5.70 -0.98 8.61
N ALA A 53 -6.34 -2.06 8.16
CA ALA A 53 -6.44 -2.37 6.75
C ALA A 53 -7.30 -1.33 6.02
N HIS A 54 -6.70 -0.64 5.07
CA HIS A 54 -7.37 0.36 4.21
C HIS A 54 -6.96 0.16 2.75
N GLU A 55 -7.84 0.58 1.87
CA GLU A 55 -7.56 0.73 0.44
C GLU A 55 -7.80 2.18 0.01
N PHE A 56 -6.99 2.65 -0.92
CA PHE A 56 -7.12 3.97 -1.55
C PHE A 56 -6.30 4.01 -2.84
N THR A 57 -6.42 5.09 -3.60
CA THR A 57 -5.54 5.36 -4.73
C THR A 57 -4.57 6.49 -4.41
N LEU A 58 -3.35 6.40 -4.96
CA LEU A 58 -2.33 7.44 -4.92
C LEU A 58 -1.82 7.64 -6.34
N ASP A 59 -2.07 8.82 -6.93
CA ASP A 59 -1.77 9.14 -8.34
C ASP A 59 -2.25 8.05 -9.32
N GLY A 60 -3.42 7.46 -9.02
CA GLY A 60 -4.03 6.41 -9.84
C GLY A 60 -3.54 4.99 -9.51
N LEU A 61 -2.48 4.81 -8.71
CA LEU A 61 -2.04 3.51 -8.25
C LEU A 61 -2.97 2.98 -7.15
N SER A 62 -3.30 1.70 -7.20
CA SER A 62 -4.11 0.99 -6.20
C SER A 62 -3.25 0.60 -4.99
N ILE A 63 -3.61 1.11 -3.83
CA ILE A 63 -2.84 0.97 -2.59
C ILE A 63 -3.57 0.09 -1.59
N ARG A 64 -2.83 -0.84 -0.96
CA ARG A 64 -3.23 -1.52 0.27
C ARG A 64 -2.37 -1.04 1.43
N PHE A 65 -3.01 -0.50 2.45
CA PHE A 65 -2.33 0.00 3.64
C PHE A 65 -2.53 -0.94 4.82
N ARG A 66 -1.47 -1.09 5.62
CA ARG A 66 -1.49 -1.81 6.90
C ARG A 66 -0.62 -1.09 7.93
N ALA A 67 -0.97 -1.20 9.20
CA ALA A 67 -0.09 -0.82 10.32
C ALA A 67 0.46 -2.09 10.98
N ALA A 68 1.77 -2.26 10.95
CA ALA A 68 2.44 -3.40 11.57
C ALA A 68 2.49 -3.25 13.10
N LYS A 69 2.54 -4.37 13.82
CA LYS A 69 2.52 -4.42 15.28
C LYS A 69 3.79 -5.03 15.86
N THR A 70 4.32 -4.41 16.90
CA THR A 70 5.33 -5.02 17.74
C THR A 70 4.72 -6.20 18.51
N THR A 71 5.46 -7.30 18.60
CA THR A 71 5.08 -8.48 19.38
C THR A 71 6.12 -8.73 20.48
N PRO A 72 5.73 -9.26 21.65
CA PRO A 72 6.60 -9.30 22.81
C PRO A 72 7.91 -10.07 22.63
N THR A 73 7.91 -11.14 21.84
CA THR A 73 9.01 -12.13 21.84
C THR A 73 9.89 -12.14 20.60
N LYS A 74 9.53 -11.42 19.54
CA LYS A 74 10.24 -11.49 18.27
C LYS A 74 10.61 -10.11 17.76
N ALA A 75 11.85 -9.95 17.29
CA ALA A 75 12.31 -8.74 16.62
C ALA A 75 11.45 -8.43 15.38
N GLY A 76 11.44 -7.16 14.97
CA GLY A 76 10.61 -6.66 13.89
C GLY A 76 9.14 -6.54 14.26
N GLN A 77 8.33 -6.12 13.30
CA GLN A 77 6.90 -5.93 13.49
C GLN A 77 6.10 -6.89 12.62
N PHE A 78 5.00 -7.38 13.13
CA PHE A 78 4.16 -8.37 12.48
C PHE A 78 3.01 -7.68 11.74
N VAL A 79 2.71 -8.16 10.53
CA VAL A 79 1.62 -7.63 9.70
C VAL A 79 0.91 -8.77 8.96
N THR A 80 -0.41 -8.63 8.79
CA THR A 80 -1.21 -9.54 7.97
C THR A 80 -1.42 -8.96 6.57
N VAL A 81 -1.31 -9.83 5.56
CA VAL A 81 -1.45 -9.49 4.13
C VAL A 81 -2.26 -10.59 3.43
N TRP A 82 -3.49 -10.73 3.83
CA TRP A 82 -4.41 -11.71 3.25
C TRP A 82 -5.69 -11.04 2.78
N LYS A 83 -6.40 -11.72 1.92
CA LYS A 83 -7.74 -11.38 1.44
C LYS A 83 -8.68 -12.56 1.62
N ARG A 84 -9.98 -12.31 1.60
CA ARG A 84 -10.97 -13.39 1.55
C ARG A 84 -11.18 -13.83 0.11
N SER A 85 -11.21 -15.13 -0.12
CA SER A 85 -11.59 -15.65 -1.43
C SER A 85 -13.09 -15.50 -1.65
N PRO A 86 -13.57 -15.46 -2.90
CA PRO A 86 -15.01 -15.50 -3.18
C PRO A 86 -15.72 -16.73 -2.60
N ALA A 87 -14.98 -17.84 -2.43
CA ALA A 87 -15.50 -19.08 -1.83
C ALA A 87 -15.47 -19.09 -0.29
N GLY A 88 -14.95 -18.06 0.36
CA GLY A 88 -15.00 -17.87 1.81
C GLY A 88 -13.68 -17.96 2.58
N PRO A 89 -12.73 -18.88 2.33
CA PRO A 89 -11.52 -18.97 3.12
C PRO A 89 -10.55 -17.80 2.87
N ILE A 90 -9.74 -17.49 3.88
CA ILE A 90 -8.66 -16.52 3.75
C ILE A 90 -7.52 -17.09 2.91
N GLN A 91 -6.94 -16.25 2.07
CA GLN A 91 -5.84 -16.61 1.19
C GLN A 91 -4.83 -15.45 1.07
N PRO A 92 -3.57 -15.71 0.69
CA PRO A 92 -2.63 -14.66 0.33
C PRO A 92 -3.18 -13.78 -0.80
N PHE A 93 -2.70 -12.56 -0.90
CA PHE A 93 -2.82 -11.81 -2.15
C PHE A 93 -2.03 -12.52 -3.25
N ASP A 94 -2.49 -12.40 -4.48
CA ASP A 94 -1.84 -12.96 -5.67
C ASP A 94 -1.22 -11.84 -6.51
N ALA A 95 -0.14 -12.14 -7.22
CA ALA A 95 0.53 -11.17 -8.09
C ALA A 95 -0.37 -10.62 -9.22
N THR A 96 -1.49 -11.28 -9.50
CA THR A 96 -2.51 -10.84 -10.47
C THR A 96 -3.60 -9.97 -9.86
N ASP A 97 -3.61 -9.77 -8.54
CA ASP A 97 -4.57 -8.87 -7.90
C ASP A 97 -4.36 -7.42 -8.35
N PRO A 98 -5.43 -6.63 -8.44
CA PRO A 98 -5.35 -5.23 -8.86
C PRO A 98 -4.82 -4.33 -7.73
N VAL A 99 -3.60 -4.59 -7.31
CA VAL A 99 -2.86 -3.84 -6.28
C VAL A 99 -1.50 -3.48 -6.85
N ASP A 100 -1.14 -2.22 -6.81
CA ASP A 100 0.17 -1.76 -7.28
C ASP A 100 1.18 -1.73 -6.14
N LEU A 101 0.78 -1.20 -4.98
CA LEU A 101 1.66 -1.04 -3.82
C LEU A 101 1.00 -1.54 -2.53
N PHE A 102 1.81 -2.21 -1.69
CA PHE A 102 1.52 -2.40 -0.27
C PHE A 102 2.30 -1.39 0.56
N ILE A 103 1.60 -0.54 1.29
CA ILE A 103 2.20 0.40 2.24
C ILE A 103 2.04 -0.16 3.63
N ILE A 104 3.16 -0.44 4.31
CA ILE A 104 3.16 -0.96 5.67
C ILE A 104 3.78 0.05 6.60
N SER A 105 2.94 0.67 7.43
CA SER A 105 3.37 1.61 8.45
C SER A 105 4.03 0.90 9.61
N THR A 106 5.13 1.44 10.09
CA THR A 106 5.90 0.95 11.22
C THR A 106 6.25 2.10 12.15
N ARG A 107 6.04 1.89 13.45
CA ARG A 107 6.29 2.91 14.47
C ARG A 107 6.84 2.29 15.76
N ASN A 108 7.71 3.03 16.43
CA ASN A 108 8.03 2.84 17.84
C ASN A 108 8.04 4.21 18.54
N HIS A 109 8.55 4.29 19.78
CA HIS A 109 8.56 5.55 20.54
C HIS A 109 9.37 6.67 19.89
N HIS A 110 10.38 6.34 19.07
CA HIS A 110 11.37 7.30 18.53
C HIS A 110 11.36 7.36 17.00
N HIS A 111 10.74 6.39 16.35
CA HIS A 111 10.84 6.23 14.90
C HIS A 111 9.48 6.00 14.28
N PHE A 112 9.27 6.62 13.13
CA PHE A 112 8.12 6.40 12.27
C PHE A 112 8.59 6.26 10.82
N GLY A 113 8.02 5.32 10.08
CA GLY A 113 8.32 5.11 8.68
C GLY A 113 7.37 4.14 8.02
N GLN A 114 7.50 4.03 6.71
CA GLN A 114 6.69 3.13 5.89
C GLN A 114 7.58 2.31 4.97
N PHE A 115 7.23 1.04 4.85
CA PHE A 115 7.66 0.23 3.72
C PHE A 115 6.66 0.46 2.59
N VAL A 116 7.16 0.72 1.39
CA VAL A 116 6.40 0.93 0.17
C VAL A 116 6.77 -0.19 -0.79
N PHE A 117 6.08 -1.32 -0.68
CA PHE A 117 6.41 -2.52 -1.45
C PHE A 117 5.62 -2.59 -2.76
N PRO A 118 6.28 -2.57 -3.93
CA PRO A 118 5.65 -2.98 -5.18
C PRO A 118 5.24 -4.46 -5.13
N MET A 119 4.16 -4.81 -5.83
CA MET A 119 3.69 -6.20 -5.90
C MET A 119 4.77 -7.16 -6.40
N ASP A 120 5.60 -6.74 -7.35
CA ASP A 120 6.69 -7.56 -7.87
C ASP A 120 7.73 -7.89 -6.81
N ALA A 121 8.12 -6.93 -5.97
CA ALA A 121 9.03 -7.20 -4.86
C ALA A 121 8.43 -8.20 -3.86
N LEU A 122 7.16 -8.08 -3.54
CA LEU A 122 6.46 -9.04 -2.66
C LEU A 122 6.37 -10.44 -3.31
N ARG A 123 6.21 -10.51 -4.63
CA ARG A 123 6.22 -11.77 -5.39
C ARG A 123 7.60 -12.43 -5.35
N GLU A 124 8.66 -11.69 -5.64
CA GLU A 124 10.05 -12.19 -5.63
C GLU A 124 10.45 -12.77 -4.28
N HIS A 125 9.96 -12.17 -3.19
CA HIS A 125 10.23 -12.65 -1.82
C HIS A 125 9.16 -13.60 -1.26
N GLY A 126 8.26 -14.10 -2.12
CA GLY A 126 7.25 -15.11 -1.77
C GLY A 126 6.28 -14.66 -0.70
N VAL A 127 5.96 -13.35 -0.63
CA VAL A 127 4.94 -12.80 0.26
C VAL A 127 3.56 -12.89 -0.39
N VAL A 128 3.44 -12.53 -1.66
CA VAL A 128 2.21 -12.77 -2.45
C VAL A 128 2.35 -14.07 -3.23
N SER A 129 1.23 -14.71 -3.55
CA SER A 129 1.21 -15.92 -4.37
C SER A 129 1.44 -15.57 -5.85
N ALA A 130 1.87 -16.57 -6.62
CA ALA A 130 1.97 -16.48 -8.06
C ALA A 130 1.08 -17.57 -8.70
N ASN A 131 0.06 -17.17 -9.44
CA ASN A 131 -0.93 -18.06 -10.03
C ASN A 131 -1.58 -19.00 -8.98
N GLY A 132 -1.91 -18.44 -7.82
CA GLY A 132 -2.54 -19.18 -6.73
C GLY A 132 -1.62 -20.13 -5.95
N SER A 133 -0.30 -20.16 -6.25
CA SER A 133 0.67 -21.00 -5.56
C SER A 133 1.59 -20.18 -4.65
N GLY A 134 1.85 -20.69 -3.45
CA GLY A 134 2.70 -20.02 -2.47
C GLY A 134 2.02 -18.84 -1.76
N GLY A 135 2.84 -17.84 -1.43
CA GLY A 135 2.39 -16.67 -0.69
C GLY A 135 2.23 -16.86 0.82
N LYS A 136 2.06 -15.78 1.52
CA LYS A 136 1.92 -15.74 2.99
C LYS A 136 0.68 -14.93 3.35
N ARG A 137 0.00 -15.34 4.42
CA ARG A 137 -1.11 -14.56 5.00
C ARG A 137 -0.63 -13.49 5.98
N ALA A 138 0.64 -13.60 6.39
CA ALA A 138 1.28 -12.66 7.30
C ALA A 138 2.80 -12.81 7.21
N PHE A 139 3.52 -11.73 7.50
CA PHE A 139 4.99 -11.76 7.57
C PHE A 139 5.50 -10.73 8.58
N ARG A 140 6.83 -10.66 8.75
CA ARG A 140 7.48 -9.65 9.58
C ARG A 140 8.20 -8.64 8.71
N VAL A 141 8.08 -7.39 9.10
CA VAL A 141 8.87 -6.29 8.58
C VAL A 141 9.91 -5.87 9.62
N TYR A 142 11.09 -5.52 9.13
CA TYR A 142 12.23 -5.17 9.97
C TYR A 142 12.75 -3.78 9.60
N PRO A 143 12.17 -2.72 10.19
CA PRO A 143 12.64 -1.35 9.96
C PRO A 143 14.13 -1.20 10.25
N PRO A 144 14.82 -0.19 9.66
CA PRO A 144 16.27 -0.01 9.81
C PRO A 144 16.76 0.11 11.26
N TRP A 145 15.92 0.55 12.17
CA TRP A 145 16.26 0.65 13.61
C TRP A 145 16.12 -0.66 14.38
N VAL A 146 15.70 -1.74 13.76
CA VAL A 146 15.56 -3.04 14.41
C VAL A 146 16.86 -3.82 14.26
N ILE A 147 17.39 -4.27 15.39
CA ILE A 147 18.54 -5.20 15.41
C ILE A 147 18.00 -6.61 15.20
N THR A 148 18.41 -7.25 14.11
CA THR A 148 18.05 -8.63 13.81
C THR A 148 19.02 -9.60 14.51
N THR A 149 18.49 -10.68 15.09
CA THR A 149 19.27 -11.60 15.93
C THR A 149 19.52 -12.96 15.25
N ASN A 150 19.01 -13.18 14.07
CA ASN A 150 19.20 -14.41 13.32
C ASN A 150 19.30 -14.15 11.81
N ARG A 151 19.89 -15.12 11.08
CA ARG A 151 20.17 -15.00 9.64
C ARG A 151 18.90 -14.75 8.81
N GLN A 152 17.78 -15.40 9.13
CA GLN A 152 16.53 -15.25 8.38
C GLN A 152 15.98 -13.83 8.50
N ALA A 153 15.97 -13.26 9.72
CA ALA A 153 15.55 -11.89 9.96
C ALA A 153 16.49 -10.89 9.27
N GLY A 154 17.81 -11.11 9.33
CA GLY A 154 18.79 -10.27 8.64
C GLY A 154 18.62 -10.29 7.14
N SER A 155 18.43 -11.46 6.53
CA SER A 155 18.16 -11.57 5.10
C SER A 155 16.83 -10.91 4.71
N ALA A 156 15.81 -11.01 5.56
CA ALA A 156 14.55 -10.33 5.30
C ALA A 156 14.69 -8.80 5.41
N GLN A 157 15.40 -8.30 6.43
CA GLN A 157 15.66 -6.88 6.58
C GLN A 157 16.44 -6.31 5.39
N ALA A 158 17.44 -7.04 4.89
CA ALA A 158 18.33 -6.58 3.83
C ALA A 158 17.58 -6.14 2.57
N TRP A 159 16.58 -6.92 2.11
CA TRP A 159 15.80 -6.51 0.96
C TRP A 159 14.69 -5.49 1.31
N GLN A 160 14.15 -5.56 2.54
CA GLN A 160 13.04 -4.69 2.93
C GLN A 160 13.46 -3.23 3.05
N VAL A 161 14.68 -2.95 3.52
CA VAL A 161 15.14 -1.57 3.73
C VAL A 161 15.29 -0.80 2.42
N ASP A 162 15.43 -1.49 1.29
CA ASP A 162 15.44 -0.87 -0.04
C ASP A 162 14.09 -0.23 -0.40
N PHE A 163 13.02 -0.63 0.28
CA PHE A 163 11.67 -0.10 0.11
C PHE A 163 11.22 0.76 1.29
N PHE A 164 12.15 1.21 2.14
CA PHE A 164 11.81 1.94 3.35
C PHE A 164 11.93 3.44 3.20
N LEU A 165 10.94 4.15 3.73
CA LEU A 165 10.91 5.61 3.86
C LEU A 165 10.78 5.99 5.33
N HIS A 166 11.74 6.76 5.84
CA HIS A 166 11.63 7.40 7.15
C HIS A 166 10.66 8.58 7.07
N LEU A 167 9.67 8.62 7.97
CA LEU A 167 8.79 9.75 8.17
C LEU A 167 9.26 10.51 9.42
N ARG A 168 9.97 11.62 9.21
CA ARG A 168 10.48 12.44 10.30
C ARG A 168 9.59 13.67 10.46
N GLN A 169 9.26 14.01 11.71
CA GLN A 169 8.63 15.29 12.01
C GLN A 169 9.67 16.43 12.06
N ASP A 170 10.91 16.11 12.44
CA ASP A 170 12.00 17.05 12.61
C ASP A 170 13.13 16.69 11.65
N GLY A 171 13.32 17.50 10.62
CA GLY A 171 14.43 17.36 9.66
C GLY A 171 14.00 17.43 8.20
N PRO A 172 14.97 17.51 7.27
CA PRO A 172 14.67 17.56 5.85
C PRO A 172 14.00 16.26 5.42
N PHE A 173 12.86 16.41 4.72
CA PHE A 173 12.15 15.31 4.12
C PHE A 173 12.84 14.89 2.81
N ASP A 174 13.04 13.60 2.63
CA ASP A 174 13.65 13.05 1.41
C ASP A 174 12.58 12.88 0.31
N LEU A 175 12.30 13.99 -0.37
CA LEU A 175 11.33 14.08 -1.46
C LEU A 175 11.70 13.14 -2.62
N ALA A 176 12.99 13.06 -2.98
CA ALA A 176 13.44 12.23 -4.09
C ALA A 176 13.20 10.74 -3.78
N ARG A 177 13.52 10.33 -2.56
CA ARG A 177 13.27 8.96 -2.09
C ARG A 177 11.78 8.63 -2.04
N ALA A 178 10.95 9.57 -1.61
CA ALA A 178 9.50 9.38 -1.61
C ALA A 178 8.99 9.19 -3.05
N GLN A 179 9.37 10.07 -3.97
CA GLN A 179 8.96 9.96 -5.38
C GLN A 179 9.42 8.64 -6.01
N GLU A 180 10.64 8.19 -5.74
CA GLU A 180 11.15 6.91 -6.23
C GLU A 180 10.31 5.72 -5.71
N LEU A 181 10.00 5.69 -4.42
CA LEU A 181 9.29 4.57 -3.81
C LEU A 181 7.82 4.50 -4.19
N TYR A 182 7.14 5.64 -4.27
CA TYR A 182 5.70 5.68 -4.59
C TYR A 182 5.43 5.64 -6.10
N HIS A 183 6.45 5.90 -6.95
CA HIS A 183 6.35 5.81 -8.42
C HIS A 183 7.47 4.93 -8.99
N PRO A 184 7.50 3.63 -8.67
CA PRO A 184 8.59 2.72 -9.08
C PRO A 184 8.76 2.59 -10.60
N GLN A 185 7.79 3.08 -11.40
CA GLN A 185 7.81 2.99 -12.85
C GLN A 185 8.53 4.15 -13.56
N ASN A 186 8.88 5.22 -12.85
CA ASN A 186 9.61 6.33 -13.47
C ASN A 186 11.09 6.01 -13.78
N GLY A 187 11.58 4.85 -13.35
CA GLY A 187 12.93 4.35 -13.60
C GLY A 187 13.05 3.25 -14.67
N ALA A 188 11.95 2.64 -15.11
CA ALA A 188 11.95 1.61 -16.14
C ALA A 188 10.72 1.82 -17.04
N GLY A 189 10.96 2.22 -18.30
CA GLY A 189 9.88 2.50 -19.26
C GLY A 189 8.92 1.33 -19.42
N THR A 190 7.75 1.43 -18.80
CA THR A 190 6.64 0.50 -18.99
C THR A 190 5.39 1.30 -19.32
N THR A 191 4.76 0.92 -20.41
CA THR A 191 3.54 1.49 -21.01
C THR A 191 2.36 1.45 -20.01
N PRO A 192 1.54 2.52 -19.88
CA PRO A 192 0.38 2.50 -18.98
C PRO A 192 -0.61 1.41 -19.40
N ARG A 193 -1.05 0.60 -18.45
CA ARG A 193 -2.12 -0.38 -18.61
C ARG A 193 -3.44 0.37 -18.88
N PRO A 194 -4.20 0.06 -19.94
CA PRO A 194 -5.45 0.73 -20.22
C PRO A 194 -6.47 0.46 -19.11
N ALA A 195 -7.17 1.53 -18.67
CA ALA A 195 -8.25 1.47 -17.70
C ALA A 195 -9.32 0.45 -18.14
N SER A 196 -9.65 -0.49 -17.26
CA SER A 196 -10.73 -1.45 -17.49
C SER A 196 -12.07 -0.72 -17.61
N ARG A 197 -12.66 -0.71 -18.80
CA ARG A 197 -14.01 -0.21 -19.04
C ARG A 197 -15.00 -1.06 -18.27
N SER A 198 -15.79 -0.41 -17.42
CA SER A 198 -16.99 -0.98 -16.81
C SER A 198 -17.90 -1.52 -17.93
N LEU A 199 -18.15 -2.82 -17.93
CA LEU A 199 -19.17 -3.43 -18.79
C LEU A 199 -20.54 -3.07 -18.21
N ASP A 200 -21.14 -2.06 -18.84
CA ASP A 200 -22.57 -1.71 -18.64
C ASP A 200 -23.41 -2.89 -19.11
N ARG A 201 -23.99 -3.62 -18.18
CA ARG A 201 -24.94 -4.71 -18.45
C ARG A 201 -26.29 -4.09 -18.82
N ARG A 202 -26.52 -3.81 -20.09
CA ARG A 202 -27.88 -3.62 -20.58
C ARG A 202 -28.52 -4.99 -20.76
N SER A 203 -29.57 -5.23 -19.98
CA SER A 203 -30.46 -6.38 -20.11
C SER A 203 -31.19 -6.34 -21.46
N PRO A 204 -31.33 -7.46 -22.17
CA PRO A 204 -32.22 -7.52 -23.32
C PRO A 204 -33.67 -7.63 -22.84
N THR A 205 -34.50 -6.72 -23.33
CA THR A 205 -35.94 -6.75 -23.21
C THR A 205 -36.48 -7.93 -24.04
N ILE A 206 -37.14 -8.88 -23.38
CA ILE A 206 -37.87 -9.96 -24.05
C ILE A 206 -39.23 -9.39 -24.47
N THR A 207 -39.43 -9.20 -25.74
CA THR A 207 -40.73 -8.99 -26.36
C THR A 207 -41.37 -10.36 -26.61
N ASN A 208 -42.41 -10.69 -25.82
CA ASN A 208 -43.35 -11.74 -26.17
C ASN A 208 -44.27 -11.24 -27.31
N ASP A 209 -44.17 -11.86 -28.46
CA ASP A 209 -45.17 -11.75 -29.51
C ASP A 209 -46.01 -13.03 -29.49
N HIS A 210 -47.29 -12.88 -29.12
CA HIS A 210 -48.34 -13.86 -29.28
C HIS A 210 -49.13 -13.47 -30.54
N SER A 211 -49.13 -14.31 -31.52
CA SER A 211 -50.19 -14.36 -32.52
C SER A 211 -50.23 -15.72 -33.21
N GLU A 212 -51.42 -16.38 -33.06
CA GLU A 212 -52.06 -17.41 -33.89
C GLU A 212 -51.42 -18.81 -33.98
#